data_1b3f2accbd50fe13944022cd6a898d6e
#
_entry.id   1b3f2accbd50fe13944022cd6a898d6e
#
_cell.length_a   1.000
_cell.length_b   1.000
_cell.length_c   1.000
_cell.angle_alpha   90.00
_cell.angle_beta   90.00
_cell.angle_gamma   90.00
#
_symmetry.space_group_name_H-M   'P 1'
#
loop_
_entity.id
_entity.type
_entity.pdbx_description
1 polymer ?
#
loop_
_entity_poly.entity_id
_entity_poly.type
_entity_poly.pdbx_seq_one_letter_code
_entity_poly.pdbx_strand_id
1 'polypeptide(L)'
;MNTFKQTTDFDSWLSNLKDRTAKYRILARLKNAMFGNFGNCSPVGEGVSEMKIDVGPSYRVYYTRIGDTTYFLLAGGDKYSGPRFLDSGLRC
;
A
#
# COMPACT_ATOMS: atom_id res chain seq x y z
N MET A 1 -16.16 -4.01 -6.96
CA MET A 1 -15.45 -3.59 -5.71
C MET A 1 -14.26 -4.49 -5.47
N ASN A 2 -13.12 -3.91 -5.11
CA ASN A 2 -11.92 -4.68 -4.86
C ASN A 2 -11.91 -5.25 -3.44
N THR A 3 -11.28 -6.40 -3.28
CA THR A 3 -11.10 -7.05 -1.98
C THR A 3 -9.62 -7.00 -1.61
N PHE A 4 -9.32 -6.55 -0.40
CA PHE A 4 -7.96 -6.51 0.11
C PHE A 4 -7.76 -7.55 1.19
N LYS A 5 -6.71 -8.35 1.02
CA LYS A 5 -6.23 -9.27 2.05
C LYS A 5 -4.93 -8.72 2.60
N GLN A 6 -4.65 -8.96 3.86
CA GLN A 6 -3.48 -8.41 4.53
C GLN A 6 -2.53 -9.52 4.94
N THR A 7 -1.25 -9.29 4.75
CA THR A 7 -0.22 -10.14 5.33
C THR A 7 -0.05 -9.81 6.80
N THR A 8 0.57 -10.71 7.54
CA THR A 8 0.91 -10.46 8.95
C THR A 8 1.84 -9.25 9.07
N ASP A 9 2.78 -9.11 8.15
CA ASP A 9 3.72 -7.99 8.14
C ASP A 9 2.99 -6.66 7.99
N PHE A 10 2.06 -6.56 7.06
CA PHE A 10 1.29 -5.34 6.86
C PHE A 10 0.43 -5.02 8.09
N ASP A 11 -0.26 -6.02 8.61
CA ASP A 11 -1.12 -5.85 9.77
C ASP A 11 -0.33 -5.36 10.99
N SER A 12 0.83 -5.97 11.25
CA SER A 12 1.70 -5.56 12.34
C SER A 12 2.20 -4.13 12.16
N TRP A 13 2.62 -3.79 10.93
CA TRP A 13 3.11 -2.45 10.64
C TRP A 13 2.03 -1.40 10.92
N LEU A 14 0.81 -1.64 10.41
CA LEU A 14 -0.29 -0.70 10.57
C LEU A 14 -0.71 -0.58 12.03
N SER A 15 -0.78 -1.71 12.75
CA SER A 15 -1.17 -1.73 14.16
C SER A 15 -0.17 -1.00 15.05
N ASN A 16 1.12 -1.07 14.69
CA ASN A 16 2.19 -0.43 15.47
C ASN A 16 2.44 1.02 15.08
N LEU A 17 1.72 1.52 14.09
CA LEU A 17 1.90 2.90 13.63
C LEU A 17 1.36 3.87 14.68
N LYS A 18 2.24 4.72 15.21
CA LYS A 18 1.91 5.61 16.32
C LYS A 18 1.17 6.87 15.88
N ASP A 19 1.38 7.29 14.64
CA ASP A 19 0.76 8.50 14.10
C ASP A 19 -0.68 8.19 13.70
N ARG A 20 -1.63 8.66 14.50
CA ARG A 20 -3.06 8.41 14.26
C ARG A 20 -3.57 9.07 12.98
N THR A 21 -3.06 10.25 12.66
CA THR A 21 -3.43 10.94 11.44
C THR A 21 -2.97 10.15 10.22
N ALA A 22 -1.74 9.63 10.25
CA ALA A 22 -1.23 8.80 9.18
C ALA A 22 -2.04 7.51 9.04
N LYS A 23 -2.35 6.85 10.15
CA LYS A 23 -3.17 5.63 10.13
C LYS A 23 -4.53 5.91 9.49
N TYR A 24 -5.18 6.99 9.88
CA TYR A 24 -6.47 7.38 9.30
C TYR A 24 -6.36 7.61 7.79
N ARG A 25 -5.32 8.31 7.35
CA ARG A 25 -5.09 8.58 5.93
C ARG A 25 -4.85 7.32 5.14
N ILE A 26 -4.07 6.39 5.70
CA ILE A 26 -3.82 5.10 5.07
C ILE A 26 -5.12 4.32 4.89
N LEU A 27 -5.93 4.25 5.94
CA LEU A 27 -7.21 3.54 5.87
C LEU A 27 -8.17 4.19 4.87
N ALA A 28 -8.20 5.51 4.80
CA ALA A 28 -9.03 6.23 3.84
C ALA A 28 -8.59 5.93 2.40
N ARG A 29 -7.28 5.89 2.15
CA ARG A 29 -6.76 5.56 0.83
C ARG A 29 -7.08 4.12 0.42
N LEU A 30 -7.01 3.19 1.37
CA LEU A 30 -7.39 1.80 1.12
C LEU A 30 -8.88 1.69 0.81
N LYS A 31 -9.71 2.43 1.51
CA LYS A 31 -11.15 2.46 1.25
C LYS A 31 -11.42 2.97 -0.17
N ASN A 32 -10.77 4.04 -0.58
CA ASN A 32 -10.92 4.55 -1.95
C ASN A 32 -10.46 3.53 -2.99
N ALA A 33 -9.40 2.81 -2.71
CA ALA A 33 -8.89 1.79 -3.61
C ALA A 33 -9.85 0.61 -3.75
N MET A 34 -10.64 0.30 -2.73
CA MET A 34 -11.69 -0.72 -2.82
C MET A 34 -12.70 -0.38 -3.92
N PHE A 35 -12.93 0.89 -4.17
CA PHE A 35 -13.84 1.37 -5.22
C PHE A 35 -13.12 1.67 -6.53
N GLY A 36 -11.85 1.27 -6.66
CA GLY A 36 -11.09 1.44 -7.89
C GLY A 36 -10.21 2.67 -7.95
N ASN A 37 -10.27 3.56 -6.94
CA ASN A 37 -9.45 4.77 -6.90
C ASN A 37 -8.21 4.53 -6.03
N PHE A 38 -7.11 4.20 -6.68
CA PHE A 38 -5.85 3.94 -5.98
C PHE A 38 -5.05 5.21 -5.68
N GLY A 39 -5.44 6.33 -6.30
CA GLY A 39 -4.76 7.60 -6.08
C GLY A 39 -3.32 7.58 -6.56
N ASN A 40 -2.43 8.15 -5.77
CA ASN A 40 -1.01 8.22 -6.12
C ASN A 40 -0.34 6.88 -5.90
N CYS A 41 -0.10 6.14 -6.97
CA CYS A 41 0.52 4.83 -6.94
C CYS A 41 1.50 4.66 -8.10
N SER A 42 2.47 3.77 -7.94
CA SER A 42 3.45 3.46 -8.97
C SER A 42 3.93 2.02 -8.86
N PRO A 43 4.30 1.41 -9.99
CA PRO A 43 4.90 0.07 -9.93
C PRO A 43 6.32 0.16 -9.39
N VAL A 44 6.70 -0.86 -8.60
CA VAL A 44 8.04 -0.93 -8.02
C VAL A 44 8.78 -2.21 -8.41
N GLY A 45 8.15 -3.06 -9.24
CA GLY A 45 8.76 -4.26 -9.78
C GLY A 45 8.13 -5.54 -9.26
N GLU A 46 8.37 -6.63 -9.96
CA GLU A 46 7.92 -7.98 -9.58
C GLU A 46 6.41 -8.10 -9.37
N GLY A 47 5.62 -7.30 -10.11
CA GLY A 47 4.17 -7.30 -9.95
C GLY A 47 3.67 -6.54 -8.74
N VAL A 48 4.56 -5.88 -8.02
CA VAL A 48 4.24 -5.11 -6.82
C VAL A 48 4.11 -3.63 -7.17
N SER A 49 3.13 -2.97 -6.57
CA SER A 49 2.94 -1.52 -6.67
C SER A 49 3.02 -0.90 -5.30
N GLU A 50 3.37 0.39 -5.25
CA GLU A 50 3.31 1.14 -4.02
C GLU A 50 2.24 2.21 -4.10
N MET A 51 1.52 2.41 -3.01
CA MET A 51 0.59 3.52 -2.85
C MET A 51 1.23 4.51 -1.89
N LYS A 52 1.41 5.75 -2.35
CA LYS A 52 2.02 6.79 -1.53
C LYS A 52 0.96 7.55 -0.76
N ILE A 53 1.16 7.67 0.53
CA ILE A 53 0.30 8.45 1.40
C ILE A 53 1.11 9.62 1.93
N ASP A 54 0.78 10.81 1.48
CA ASP A 54 1.55 12.03 1.67
C ASP A 54 1.20 12.69 3.00
N VAL A 55 1.64 12.09 4.08
CA VAL A 55 1.42 12.59 5.44
C VAL A 55 2.65 12.23 6.28
N GLY A 56 3.09 13.15 7.13
CA GLY A 56 4.29 12.93 7.95
C GLY A 56 5.52 12.62 7.09
N PRO A 57 6.24 11.53 7.35
CA PRO A 57 7.43 11.16 6.57
C PRO A 57 7.12 10.53 5.21
N SER A 58 5.91 10.63 4.72
CA SER A 58 5.42 10.00 3.48
C SER A 58 5.44 8.49 3.59
N TYR A 59 4.31 7.95 3.99
CA TYR A 59 4.15 6.50 4.14
C TYR A 59 3.84 5.84 2.81
N ARG A 60 4.14 4.55 2.72
CA ARG A 60 3.93 3.75 1.52
C ARG A 60 3.31 2.42 1.89
N VAL A 61 2.35 1.99 1.07
CA VAL A 61 1.72 0.68 1.20
C VAL A 61 2.06 -0.11 -0.06
N TYR A 62 2.66 -1.28 0.12
CA TYR A 62 3.03 -2.15 -0.99
C TYR A 62 1.97 -3.21 -1.17
N TYR A 63 1.51 -3.39 -2.39
CA TYR A 63 0.45 -4.32 -2.68
C TYR A 63 0.67 -4.99 -4.03
N THR A 64 0.04 -6.15 -4.21
CA THR A 64 0.04 -6.86 -5.48
C THR A 64 -1.36 -7.35 -5.81
N ARG A 65 -1.68 -7.42 -7.08
CA ARG A 65 -2.95 -7.97 -7.55
C ARG A 65 -2.82 -9.48 -7.71
N ILE A 66 -3.76 -10.23 -7.14
CA ILE A 66 -3.74 -11.70 -7.21
C ILE A 66 -4.95 -12.27 -7.95
N GLY A 67 -5.87 -11.43 -8.39
CA GLY A 67 -7.06 -11.84 -9.15
C GLY A 67 -7.64 -10.63 -9.84
N ASP A 68 -8.84 -10.76 -10.38
CA ASP A 68 -9.49 -9.64 -11.08
C ASP A 68 -9.74 -8.46 -10.15
N THR A 69 -10.18 -8.76 -8.93
CA THR A 69 -10.55 -7.73 -7.95
C THR A 69 -9.96 -8.00 -6.56
N THR A 70 -8.98 -8.87 -6.46
CA THR A 70 -8.37 -9.25 -5.19
C THR A 70 -6.92 -8.79 -5.16
N TYR A 71 -6.54 -8.15 -4.05
CA TYR A 71 -5.21 -7.60 -3.84
C TYR A 71 -4.66 -8.04 -2.50
N PHE A 72 -3.36 -8.23 -2.42
CA PHE A 72 -2.65 -8.45 -1.17
C PHE A 72 -1.92 -7.18 -0.76
N LEU A 73 -2.15 -6.74 0.47
CA LEU A 73 -1.38 -5.69 1.10
C LEU A 73 -0.17 -6.36 1.75
N LEU A 74 1.00 -6.18 1.15
CA LEU A 74 2.19 -6.96 1.47
C LEU A 74 2.96 -6.38 2.66
N ALA A 75 3.16 -5.07 2.66
CA ALA A 75 3.96 -4.41 3.68
C ALA A 75 3.70 -2.92 3.64
N GLY A 76 4.14 -2.23 4.68
CA GLY A 76 4.13 -0.77 4.72
C GLY A 76 5.47 -0.24 5.17
N GLY A 77 5.70 1.04 4.97
CA GLY A 77 6.90 1.71 5.39
C GLY A 77 6.83 3.19 5.13
N ASP A 78 7.87 3.91 5.51
CA ASP A 78 7.98 5.32 5.20
C ASP A 78 8.94 5.54 4.03
N LYS A 79 9.26 6.79 3.74
CA LYS A 79 10.14 7.16 2.64
C LYS A 79 11.53 6.53 2.75
N TYR A 80 12.01 6.28 3.97
CA TYR A 80 13.38 5.85 4.24
C TYR A 80 13.49 4.38 4.60
N SER A 81 12.38 3.71 4.85
CA SER A 81 12.34 2.30 5.22
C SER A 81 11.27 1.58 4.42
N GLY A 82 11.32 0.25 4.46
CA GLY A 82 10.38 -0.60 3.75
C GLY A 82 11.09 -1.44 2.70
N PRO A 83 10.35 -2.38 2.11
CA PRO A 83 10.94 -3.28 1.12
C PRO A 83 11.35 -2.55 -0.14
N ARG A 84 12.37 -3.09 -0.82
CA ARG A 84 12.83 -2.58 -2.10
C ARG A 84 12.57 -3.63 -3.17
N PHE A 85 12.09 -3.16 -4.32
CA PHE A 85 11.78 -4.01 -5.46
C PHE A 85 12.45 -3.46 -6.70
N LEU A 86 12.70 -4.34 -7.66
CA LEU A 86 13.20 -3.92 -8.97
C LEU A 86 12.05 -3.31 -9.75
N ASP A 87 12.31 -2.17 -10.37
CA ASP A 87 11.31 -1.50 -11.20
C ASP A 87 11.09 -2.31 -12.47
N SER A 88 9.86 -2.78 -12.67
CA SER A 88 9.48 -3.57 -13.85
C SER A 88 8.78 -2.75 -14.90
N GLY A 89 8.48 -1.49 -14.63
CA GLY A 89 7.72 -0.65 -15.54
C GLY A 89 6.23 -0.97 -15.61
N LEU A 90 5.74 -1.85 -14.76
CA LEU A 90 4.31 -2.15 -14.69
C LEU A 90 3.54 -0.99 -14.09
N ARG A 91 2.29 -0.84 -14.49
CA ARG A 91 1.41 0.20 -13.95
C ARG A 91 0.48 -0.38 -12.89
N CYS A 92 0.14 0.43 -11.92
CA CYS A 92 -0.82 0.05 -10.88
C CYS A 92 -2.27 0.17 -11.34
#